data_44d6a931019a16fbdb436c432133dcd3
#
_entry.id   44d6a931019a16fbdb436c432133dcd3
#
_cell.length_a   1.000
_cell.length_b   1.000
_cell.length_c   1.000
_cell.angle_alpha   90.00
_cell.angle_beta   90.00
_cell.angle_gamma   90.00
#
_symmetry.space_group_name_H-M   'P 1'
#
loop_
_entity.id
_entity.type
_entity.pdbx_description
1 polymer ?
#
loop_
_entity_poly.entity_id
_entity_poly.type
_entity_poly.pdbx_seq_one_letter_code
_entity_poly.pdbx_strand_id
1 'polypeptide(L)'
;MTNKTIAIVGAGLAGLSCAVRLTELGHHVELFEKSRGPAGRMSTKRGEGWAADHGAQYFTARDPLFIEQVNKWQADQVVALWTPEIKVFEANQWTTYQSQDKR
;
A
#
# COMPACT_ATOMS: atom_id res chain seq x y z
N MET A 1 23.27 1.94 -21.96
CA MET A 1 23.08 1.14 -20.73
C MET A 1 22.70 -0.27 -21.11
N THR A 2 23.39 -1.26 -20.58
CA THR A 2 23.10 -2.66 -20.92
C THR A 2 21.86 -3.13 -20.17
N ASN A 3 20.86 -3.66 -20.88
CA ASN A 3 19.70 -4.26 -20.27
C ASN A 3 20.08 -5.54 -19.52
N LYS A 4 19.55 -5.71 -18.34
CA LYS A 4 19.81 -6.87 -17.49
C LYS A 4 18.53 -7.63 -17.20
N THR A 5 18.69 -8.91 -16.88
CA THR A 5 17.62 -9.71 -16.30
C THR A 5 17.84 -9.72 -14.79
N ILE A 6 16.86 -9.28 -14.02
CA ILE A 6 16.98 -9.08 -12.58
C ILE A 6 15.88 -9.87 -11.88
N ALA A 7 16.28 -10.68 -10.91
CA ALA A 7 15.34 -11.39 -10.04
C ALA A 7 15.12 -10.57 -8.77
N ILE A 8 13.87 -10.38 -8.39
CA ILE A 8 13.50 -9.75 -7.13
C ILE A 8 12.78 -10.78 -6.27
N VAL A 9 13.26 -10.99 -5.08
CA VAL A 9 12.66 -11.91 -4.11
C VAL A 9 11.78 -11.11 -3.17
N GLY A 10 10.48 -11.38 -3.20
CA GLY A 10 9.49 -10.68 -2.41
C GLY A 10 8.70 -9.67 -3.22
N ALA A 11 7.37 -9.85 -3.27
CA ALA A 11 6.44 -8.98 -3.97
C ALA A 11 5.62 -8.12 -2.98
N GLY A 12 6.24 -7.66 -1.91
CA GLY A 12 5.72 -6.60 -1.07
C GLY A 12 5.88 -5.24 -1.74
N LEU A 13 5.53 -4.16 -1.06
CA LEU A 13 5.59 -2.81 -1.61
C LEU A 13 7.00 -2.45 -2.11
N ALA A 14 8.03 -2.79 -1.35
CA ALA A 14 9.42 -2.50 -1.72
C ALA A 14 9.83 -3.23 -2.99
N GLY A 15 9.55 -4.54 -3.08
CA GLY A 15 9.89 -5.35 -4.24
C GLY A 15 9.13 -4.90 -5.49
N LEU A 16 7.85 -4.62 -5.36
CA LEU A 16 7.01 -4.12 -6.46
C LEU A 16 7.48 -2.74 -6.94
N SER A 17 7.80 -1.82 -6.03
CA SER A 17 8.31 -0.48 -6.38
C SER A 17 9.63 -0.57 -7.13
N CYS A 18 10.52 -1.43 -6.67
CA CYS A 18 11.80 -1.70 -7.32
C CYS A 18 11.59 -2.28 -8.73
N ALA A 19 10.68 -3.24 -8.86
CA ALA A 19 10.35 -3.87 -10.15
C ALA A 19 9.84 -2.85 -11.17
N VAL A 20 8.92 -1.98 -10.75
CA VAL A 20 8.39 -0.93 -11.61
C VAL A 20 9.52 -0.02 -12.10
N ARG A 21 10.37 0.44 -11.20
CA ARG A 21 11.47 1.35 -11.56
C ARG A 21 12.47 0.69 -12.50
N LEU A 22 12.86 -0.54 -12.23
CA LEU A 22 13.80 -1.27 -13.09
C LEU A 22 13.20 -1.55 -14.48
N THR A 23 11.92 -1.86 -14.55
CA THR A 23 11.21 -2.04 -15.81
C THR A 23 11.16 -0.75 -16.63
N GLU A 24 10.91 0.39 -15.99
CA GLU A 24 10.98 1.71 -16.63
C GLU A 24 12.36 2.02 -17.20
N LEU A 25 13.41 1.52 -16.55
CA LEU A 25 14.80 1.67 -17.01
C LEU A 25 15.18 0.68 -18.12
N GLY A 26 14.26 -0.18 -18.54
CA GLY A 26 14.45 -1.10 -19.66
C GLY A 26 15.01 -2.47 -19.29
N HIS A 27 15.08 -2.80 -18.00
CA HIS A 27 15.50 -4.12 -17.56
C HIS A 27 14.35 -5.12 -17.58
N HIS A 28 14.69 -6.39 -17.76
CA HIS A 28 13.73 -7.48 -17.58
C HIS A 28 13.72 -7.90 -16.12
N VAL A 29 12.55 -7.89 -15.49
CA VAL A 29 12.40 -8.18 -14.06
C VAL A 29 11.51 -9.39 -13.84
N GLU A 30 11.96 -10.31 -13.00
CA GLU A 30 11.18 -11.44 -12.53
C GLU A 30 10.99 -11.33 -11.02
N LEU A 31 9.75 -11.41 -10.56
CA LEU A 31 9.38 -11.36 -9.14
C LEU A 31 9.08 -12.75 -8.62
N PHE A 32 9.63 -13.08 -7.46
CA PHE A 32 9.42 -14.36 -6.78
C PHE A 32 8.79 -14.09 -5.42
N GLU A 33 7.58 -14.60 -5.20
CA GLU A 33 6.83 -14.40 -3.96
C GLU A 33 6.48 -15.76 -3.34
N LYS A 34 6.81 -15.93 -2.06
CA LYS A 34 6.55 -17.18 -1.34
C LYS A 34 5.07 -17.38 -0.97
N SER A 35 4.32 -16.30 -0.82
CA SER A 35 2.88 -16.37 -0.49
C SER A 35 2.03 -16.51 -1.73
N ARG A 36 0.72 -16.74 -1.55
CA ARG A 36 -0.21 -16.94 -2.67
C ARG A 36 -0.51 -15.67 -3.47
N GLY A 37 -0.18 -14.51 -2.95
CA GLY A 37 -0.44 -13.24 -3.61
C GLY A 37 0.56 -12.18 -3.22
N PRO A 38 0.60 -11.07 -3.99
CA PRO A 38 1.51 -9.96 -3.74
C PRO A 38 1.04 -9.07 -2.58
N ALA A 39 1.79 -8.00 -2.35
CA ALA A 39 1.54 -6.91 -1.42
C ALA A 39 1.94 -7.17 0.04
N GLY A 40 2.32 -8.39 0.43
CA GLY A 40 2.87 -8.65 1.77
C GLY A 40 1.95 -8.18 2.90
N ARG A 41 2.48 -7.35 3.79
CA ARG A 41 1.73 -6.80 4.93
C ARG A 41 0.61 -5.84 4.55
N MET A 42 0.55 -5.40 3.31
CA MET A 42 -0.54 -4.59 2.75
C MET A 42 -1.60 -5.44 2.04
N SER A 43 -1.46 -6.76 2.06
CA SER A 43 -2.37 -7.64 1.34
C SER A 43 -3.78 -7.61 1.92
N THR A 44 -4.74 -7.82 1.05
CA THR A 44 -6.16 -7.91 1.39
C THR A 44 -6.55 -9.36 1.58
N LYS A 45 -7.21 -9.67 2.70
CA LYS A 45 -7.82 -10.99 2.90
C LYS A 45 -9.18 -11.02 2.24
N ARG A 46 -9.40 -12.06 1.43
CA ARG A 46 -10.66 -12.23 0.70
C ARG A 46 -11.36 -13.49 1.15
N GLY A 47 -12.66 -13.38 1.31
CA GLY A 47 -13.55 -14.49 1.56
C GLY A 47 -14.71 -14.47 0.57
N GLU A 48 -15.68 -15.32 0.76
CA GLU A 48 -16.85 -15.40 -0.10
C GLU A 48 -17.73 -14.16 0.12
N GLY A 49 -17.82 -13.30 -0.90
CA GLY A 49 -18.61 -12.07 -0.85
C GLY A 49 -18.04 -10.93 -0.01
N TRP A 50 -16.80 -11.04 0.45
CA TRP A 50 -16.18 -9.97 1.23
C TRP A 50 -14.66 -9.89 1.00
N ALA A 51 -14.11 -8.71 1.29
CA ALA A 51 -12.68 -8.47 1.31
C ALA A 51 -12.34 -7.50 2.44
N ALA A 52 -11.22 -7.72 3.10
CA ALA A 52 -10.79 -6.86 4.21
C ALA A 52 -9.27 -6.73 4.24
N ASP A 53 -8.81 -5.53 4.51
CA ASP A 53 -7.40 -5.25 4.72
C ASP A 53 -7.05 -5.63 6.16
N HIS A 54 -6.44 -6.80 6.33
CA HIS A 54 -6.15 -7.37 7.64
C HIS A 54 -4.77 -7.01 8.19
N GLY A 55 -3.93 -6.41 7.34
CA GLY A 55 -2.62 -5.91 7.73
C GLY A 55 -2.65 -4.40 7.91
N ALA A 56 -1.98 -3.67 7.02
CA ALA A 56 -2.01 -2.22 6.99
C ALA A 56 -3.39 -1.75 6.50
N GLN A 57 -4.12 -1.08 7.37
CA GLN A 57 -5.49 -0.62 7.09
C GLN A 57 -5.50 0.73 6.38
N TYR A 58 -4.55 1.59 6.70
CA TYR A 58 -4.38 2.90 6.10
C TYR A 58 -2.93 3.34 6.21
N PHE A 59 -2.59 4.40 5.50
CA PHE A 59 -1.27 5.03 5.59
C PHE A 59 -1.41 6.54 5.44
N THR A 60 -0.38 7.25 5.88
CA THR A 60 -0.26 8.70 5.67
C THR A 60 0.97 8.97 4.82
N ALA A 61 0.88 9.95 3.93
CA ALA A 61 1.97 10.38 3.08
C ALA A 61 2.42 11.78 3.50
N ARG A 62 3.71 11.92 3.82
CA ARG A 62 4.30 13.20 4.24
C ARG A 62 5.48 13.61 3.38
N ASP A 63 6.28 12.66 2.94
CA ASP A 63 7.40 12.92 2.04
C ASP A 63 6.89 13.39 0.67
N PRO A 64 7.45 14.48 0.10
CA PRO A 64 6.99 15.01 -1.19
C PRO A 64 7.02 14.01 -2.33
N LEU A 65 8.03 13.16 -2.41
CA LEU A 65 8.11 12.12 -3.44
C LEU A 65 7.05 11.06 -3.24
N PHE A 66 6.78 10.70 -2.00
CA PHE A 66 5.73 9.74 -1.70
C PHE A 66 4.35 10.33 -1.95
N ILE A 67 4.11 11.59 -1.61
CA ILE A 67 2.87 12.29 -1.93
C ILE A 67 2.63 12.28 -3.46
N GLU A 68 3.65 12.54 -4.26
CA GLU A 68 3.55 12.47 -5.71
C GLU A 68 3.12 11.09 -6.19
N GLN A 69 3.72 10.04 -5.62
CA GLN A 69 3.35 8.66 -5.96
C GLN A 69 1.92 8.33 -5.54
N VAL A 70 1.49 8.77 -4.35
CA VAL A 70 0.13 8.58 -3.85
C VAL A 70 -0.88 9.29 -4.75
N ASN A 71 -0.56 10.50 -5.23
CA ASN A 71 -1.41 11.23 -6.16
C ASN A 71 -1.61 10.47 -7.47
N LYS A 72 -0.57 9.82 -7.98
CA LYS A 72 -0.67 8.94 -9.16
C LYS A 72 -1.59 7.74 -8.89
N TRP A 73 -1.42 7.09 -7.75
CA TRP A 73 -2.26 5.98 -7.36
C TRP A 73 -3.72 6.38 -7.18
N GLN A 74 -3.97 7.59 -6.65
CA GLN A 74 -5.31 8.12 -6.51
C GLN A 74 -5.95 8.42 -7.87
N ALA A 75 -5.20 8.98 -8.80
CA ALA A 75 -5.65 9.21 -10.17
C ALA A 75 -5.98 7.89 -10.88
N ASP A 76 -5.21 6.84 -10.62
CA ASP A 76 -5.43 5.50 -11.15
C ASP A 76 -6.50 4.70 -10.37
N GLN A 77 -7.11 5.30 -9.35
CA GLN A 77 -8.15 4.67 -8.51
C GLN A 77 -7.66 3.45 -7.73
N VAL A 78 -6.37 3.39 -7.43
CA VAL A 78 -5.76 2.32 -6.62
C VAL A 78 -5.88 2.62 -5.14
N VAL A 79 -5.85 3.90 -4.76
CA VAL A 79 -6.04 4.36 -3.39
C VAL A 79 -7.09 5.46 -3.35
N ALA A 80 -7.69 5.66 -2.19
CA ALA A 80 -8.67 6.71 -1.97
C ALA A 80 -8.44 7.38 -0.62
N LEU A 81 -8.85 8.63 -0.53
CA LEU A 81 -8.84 9.34 0.74
C LEU A 81 -9.85 8.68 1.70
N TRP A 82 -9.37 8.35 2.87
CA TRP A 82 -10.19 7.76 3.93
C TRP A 82 -10.43 8.79 5.03
N THR A 83 -11.68 9.12 5.27
CA THR A 83 -12.10 10.07 6.32
C THR A 83 -13.01 9.36 7.32
N PRO A 84 -12.45 8.48 8.18
CA PRO A 84 -13.26 7.71 9.11
C PRO A 84 -13.69 8.55 10.30
N GLU A 85 -14.84 8.18 10.86
CA GLU A 85 -15.21 8.60 12.20
C GLU A 85 -14.60 7.61 13.20
N ILE A 86 -13.59 8.05 13.93
CA ILE A 86 -12.92 7.20 14.91
C ILE A 86 -13.57 7.43 16.27
N LYS A 87 -14.04 6.34 16.88
CA LYS A 87 -14.61 6.35 18.22
C LYS A 87 -13.71 5.64 19.19
N VAL A 88 -13.57 6.20 20.37
CA VAL A 88 -12.79 5.64 21.46
C VAL A 88 -13.72 5.20 22.57
N PHE A 89 -13.58 3.96 23.01
CA PHE A 89 -14.29 3.43 24.15
C PHE A 89 -13.37 3.47 25.37
N GLU A 90 -13.70 4.32 26.34
CA GLU A 90 -12.90 4.53 27.53
C GLU A 90 -13.81 4.81 28.72
N ALA A 91 -13.50 4.26 29.88
CA ALA A 91 -14.30 4.42 31.09
C ALA A 91 -15.81 4.13 30.88
N ASN A 92 -16.13 3.05 30.17
CA ASN A 92 -17.50 2.65 29.79
C ASN A 92 -18.27 3.67 28.95
N GLN A 93 -17.55 4.55 28.25
CA GLN A 93 -18.17 5.57 27.38
C GLN A 93 -17.52 5.57 26.02
N TRP A 94 -18.33 5.85 24.99
CA TRP A 94 -17.89 6.10 23.63
C TRP A 94 -17.70 7.59 23.42
N THR A 95 -16.53 7.97 22.93
CA THR A 95 -16.23 9.34 22.52
C THR A 95 -15.72 9.35 21.09
N THR A 96 -15.93 10.46 20.38
CA THR A 96 -15.38 10.63 19.04
C THR A 96 -13.95 11.16 19.17
N TYR A 97 -13.01 10.43 18.55
CA TYR A 97 -11.62 10.87 18.51
C TYR A 97 -11.49 12.00 17.48
N GLN A 98 -10.92 13.12 17.92
CA GLN A 98 -10.58 14.22 17.02
C GLN A 98 -9.06 14.25 16.84
N SER A 99 -8.62 13.82 15.66
CA SER A 99 -7.22 13.98 15.30
C SER A 99 -6.95 15.44 14.97
N GLN A 100 -5.88 15.99 15.54
CA GLN A 100 -5.38 17.30 15.12
C GLN A 100 -4.63 17.21 13.79
N ASP A 101 -4.34 16.03 13.34
CA ASP A 101 -3.66 15.76 12.06
C ASP A 101 -4.72 15.53 10.98
N LYS A 102 -5.03 16.59 10.26
CA LYS A 102 -6.02 16.58 9.16
C LYS A 102 -5.45 16.03 7.86
N ARG A 103 -4.58 15.03 7.94
CA ARG A 103 -3.95 14.49 6.73
C ARG A 103 -4.12 12.99 6.62
#